data_ee4ea93241a6dace55528d1248566dfd
#
_entry.id   ee4ea93241a6dace55528d1248566dfd
#
_cell.length_a   1.000
_cell.length_b   1.000
_cell.length_c   1.000
_cell.angle_alpha   90.00
_cell.angle_beta   90.00
_cell.angle_gamma   90.00
#
_symmetry.space_group_name_H-M   'P 1'
#
loop_
_entity.id
_entity.type
_entity.pdbx_description
1 polymer ?
#
loop_
_entity_poly.entity_id
_entity_poly.type
_entity_poly.pdbx_seq_one_letter_code
_entity_poly.pdbx_strand_id
1 'polypeptide(L)'
;MQTSFPVSPSKIPSIFPFNHPILHNPTAPTNHHQLPLQTYLKRPINSTSLKSSGFLSAIGRAIEEEEEYKKARASVTRKGVDLEGYSIEGISIGGQETCLIIPEFKCAFDIGRCPTRAIHQNFVFITHAHLDHIGGLPMYVASRGLYNLKPPTIFVPTCIKQDVEKLFDIHRAMGQVELNLDLVALDVGETYELRNDIVVRPFRTQHVIPSQGYIIYSIRKKLKKQYIHLKGKQIEKLKKSGVEITDIILSPEVAFTGDTTAEYMLDPRNADALRAKILITEATFLDDGFSIEHARKHGHTHLYEIIKNAEWIRSKAVLLTHFSSRYSVEVCGKLN
;
A
#
# COMPACT_ATOMS: atom_id res chain seq x y z
N MET A 1 -34.87 -40.40 -23.17
CA MET A 1 -36.13 -39.74 -22.78
C MET A 1 -35.74 -38.47 -22.02
N GLN A 2 -35.87 -37.34 -22.69
CA GLN A 2 -35.69 -36.00 -22.12
C GLN A 2 -37.01 -35.57 -21.48
N THR A 3 -36.93 -35.04 -20.26
CA THR A 3 -38.05 -34.27 -19.69
C THR A 3 -37.47 -32.96 -19.17
N SER A 4 -37.70 -31.91 -19.93
CA SER A 4 -37.49 -30.52 -19.60
C SER A 4 -38.69 -30.00 -18.79
N PHE A 5 -38.41 -29.30 -17.67
CA PHE A 5 -39.40 -28.47 -16.97
C PHE A 5 -39.09 -26.99 -17.18
N PRO A 6 -40.08 -26.15 -17.50
CA PRO A 6 -39.87 -24.70 -17.63
C PRO A 6 -39.97 -24.01 -16.28
N VAL A 7 -38.98 -23.15 -15.97
CA VAL A 7 -39.06 -22.25 -14.82
C VAL A 7 -39.66 -20.92 -15.29
N SER A 8 -40.75 -20.54 -14.65
CA SER A 8 -41.48 -19.27 -14.83
C SER A 8 -40.74 -18.13 -14.10
N PRO A 9 -40.67 -16.90 -14.65
CA PRO A 9 -40.06 -15.78 -13.92
C PRO A 9 -41.05 -15.19 -12.94
N SER A 10 -40.69 -15.16 -11.66
CA SER A 10 -41.43 -14.49 -10.59
C SER A 10 -41.28 -12.98 -10.71
N LYS A 11 -42.41 -12.29 -10.77
CA LYS A 11 -42.57 -10.83 -10.76
C LYS A 11 -42.11 -10.24 -9.42
N ILE A 12 -41.20 -9.27 -9.47
CA ILE A 12 -40.87 -8.38 -8.33
C ILE A 12 -41.88 -7.22 -8.36
N PRO A 13 -42.55 -6.89 -7.24
CA PRO A 13 -43.47 -5.75 -7.22
C PRO A 13 -42.70 -4.43 -7.11
N SER A 14 -43.04 -3.52 -7.98
CA SER A 14 -42.64 -2.10 -7.93
C SER A 14 -43.38 -1.41 -6.78
N ILE A 15 -42.66 -0.82 -5.87
CA ILE A 15 -43.25 -0.02 -4.77
C ILE A 15 -42.64 1.38 -4.76
N PHE A 16 -43.55 2.34 -4.96
CA PHE A 16 -43.62 3.76 -4.61
C PHE A 16 -42.89 4.83 -5.46
N PRO A 17 -43.70 5.79 -5.98
CA PRO A 17 -43.19 7.08 -6.39
C PRO A 17 -43.27 8.07 -5.20
N PHE A 18 -42.15 8.66 -4.81
CA PHE A 18 -42.15 9.82 -3.95
C PHE A 18 -42.33 11.10 -4.79
N ASN A 19 -43.55 11.66 -4.74
CA ASN A 19 -43.83 13.03 -5.16
C ASN A 19 -43.42 13.97 -4.00
N HIS A 20 -42.42 14.80 -4.20
CA HIS A 20 -42.20 15.99 -3.39
C HIS A 20 -42.57 17.25 -4.18
N PRO A 21 -43.31 18.20 -3.57
CA PRO A 21 -43.70 19.43 -4.25
C PRO A 21 -42.52 20.37 -4.39
N ILE A 22 -42.43 20.99 -5.57
CA ILE A 22 -41.50 22.07 -5.90
C ILE A 22 -41.97 23.34 -5.15
N LEU A 23 -41.20 23.79 -4.17
CA LEU A 23 -41.36 25.10 -3.56
C LEU A 23 -40.56 26.12 -4.39
N HIS A 24 -41.29 27.03 -5.05
CA HIS A 24 -40.72 28.22 -5.67
C HIS A 24 -40.21 29.17 -4.60
N ASN A 25 -38.92 29.51 -4.61
CA ASN A 25 -38.38 30.63 -3.85
C ASN A 25 -38.46 31.92 -4.67
N PRO A 26 -38.96 33.03 -4.08
CA PRO A 26 -38.93 34.32 -4.75
C PRO A 26 -37.54 34.95 -4.70
N THR A 27 -37.20 35.62 -5.78
CA THR A 27 -36.02 36.46 -6.00
C THR A 27 -35.79 37.48 -4.90
N ALA A 28 -34.62 37.52 -4.29
CA ALA A 28 -34.15 38.61 -3.44
C ALA A 28 -32.95 39.33 -4.11
N PRO A 29 -32.86 40.68 -3.92
CA PRO A 29 -31.91 41.50 -4.66
C PRO A 29 -30.49 41.43 -4.10
N THR A 30 -29.53 41.49 -5.02
CA THR A 30 -28.11 41.66 -4.76
C THR A 30 -27.78 42.95 -4.03
N ASN A 31 -27.21 42.87 -2.83
CA ASN A 31 -26.44 43.96 -2.24
C ASN A 31 -25.09 43.42 -1.75
N HIS A 32 -24.04 43.84 -2.44
CA HIS A 32 -22.66 43.72 -2.01
C HIS A 32 -22.40 44.62 -0.81
N HIS A 33 -22.26 44.05 0.39
CA HIS A 33 -21.56 44.70 1.49
C HIS A 33 -20.40 43.81 1.92
N GLN A 34 -19.19 44.26 1.59
CA GLN A 34 -17.95 43.77 2.18
C GLN A 34 -17.97 44.12 3.68
N LEU A 35 -17.91 43.09 4.51
CA LEU A 35 -17.64 43.26 5.94
C LEU A 35 -16.13 43.23 6.16
N PRO A 36 -15.56 44.13 6.96
CA PRO A 36 -14.13 44.19 7.22
C PRO A 36 -13.70 43.05 8.17
N LEU A 37 -12.58 42.45 7.86
CA LEU A 37 -11.87 41.52 8.76
C LEU A 37 -11.55 42.20 10.08
N GLN A 38 -12.28 41.85 11.14
CA GLN A 38 -11.90 42.18 12.48
C GLN A 38 -10.73 41.33 12.96
N THR A 39 -9.58 41.97 13.08
CA THR A 39 -8.42 41.44 13.79
C THR A 39 -8.79 41.25 15.25
N TYR A 40 -8.88 40.01 15.70
CA TYR A 40 -8.97 39.69 17.12
C TYR A 40 -7.60 39.97 17.78
N LEU A 41 -7.53 41.13 18.46
CA LEU A 41 -6.46 41.45 19.40
C LEU A 41 -6.55 40.48 20.59
N LYS A 42 -5.50 39.67 20.78
CA LYS A 42 -5.31 38.86 21.98
C LYS A 42 -5.17 39.80 23.19
N ARG A 43 -6.20 39.86 24.06
CA ARG A 43 -6.06 40.45 25.39
C ARG A 43 -5.26 39.48 26.26
N PRO A 44 -4.25 39.92 27.01
CA PRO A 44 -3.58 39.07 28.00
C PRO A 44 -4.58 38.78 29.14
N ILE A 45 -4.85 37.52 29.40
CA ILE A 45 -5.64 37.07 30.54
C ILE A 45 -4.69 37.10 31.74
N ASN A 46 -4.91 38.08 32.64
CA ASN A 46 -4.23 38.09 33.95
C ASN A 46 -4.69 36.86 34.73
N SER A 47 -3.72 36.03 35.11
CA SER A 47 -3.92 34.85 35.94
C SER A 47 -4.23 35.27 37.40
N THR A 48 -5.50 35.43 37.71
CA THR A 48 -5.97 35.35 39.11
C THR A 48 -6.31 33.88 39.38
N SER A 49 -5.69 33.33 40.42
CA SER A 49 -5.83 31.94 40.84
C SER A 49 -7.32 31.65 41.19
N LEU A 50 -8.05 31.10 40.27
CA LEU A 50 -9.34 30.45 40.51
C LEU A 50 -9.03 28.99 40.93
N LYS A 51 -9.41 28.61 42.14
CA LYS A 51 -9.45 27.21 42.57
C LYS A 51 -10.34 26.47 41.57
N SER A 52 -9.71 25.74 40.66
CA SER A 52 -10.39 25.07 39.55
C SER A 52 -11.28 23.95 40.07
N SER A 53 -12.56 23.97 39.69
CA SER A 53 -13.43 22.82 39.80
C SER A 53 -12.78 21.63 39.06
N GLY A 54 -13.00 20.38 39.52
CA GLY A 54 -12.39 19.19 38.90
C GLY A 54 -12.59 19.07 37.39
N PHE A 55 -13.64 19.73 36.84
CA PHE A 55 -13.92 19.85 35.42
C PHE A 55 -12.85 20.65 34.64
N LEU A 56 -12.43 21.81 35.16
CA LEU A 56 -11.38 22.62 34.52
C LEU A 56 -10.01 21.93 34.55
N SER A 57 -9.72 21.14 35.58
CA SER A 57 -8.50 20.34 35.67
C SER A 57 -8.51 19.16 34.67
N ALA A 58 -9.68 18.59 34.37
CA ALA A 58 -9.83 17.55 33.38
C ALA A 58 -9.64 18.09 31.95
N ILE A 59 -10.19 19.28 31.67
CA ILE A 59 -9.97 19.96 30.37
C ILE A 59 -8.49 20.35 30.21
N GLY A 60 -7.84 20.87 31.25
CA GLY A 60 -6.42 21.23 31.23
C GLY A 60 -5.56 20.01 30.89
N ARG A 61 -5.79 18.87 31.53
CA ARG A 61 -5.09 17.61 31.22
C ARG A 61 -5.33 17.14 29.80
N ALA A 62 -6.56 17.17 29.33
CA ALA A 62 -6.88 16.78 27.95
C ALA A 62 -6.17 17.67 26.90
N ILE A 63 -6.03 18.97 27.19
CA ILE A 63 -5.30 19.91 26.33
C ILE A 63 -3.79 19.61 26.39
N GLU A 64 -3.23 19.33 27.55
CA GLU A 64 -1.82 18.97 27.72
C GLU A 64 -1.50 17.64 27.01
N GLU A 65 -2.34 16.62 27.17
CA GLU A 65 -2.22 15.33 26.48
C GLU A 65 -2.32 15.51 24.94
N GLU A 66 -3.22 16.38 24.45
CA GLU A 66 -3.31 16.66 23.02
C GLU A 66 -2.07 17.44 22.52
N GLU A 67 -1.52 18.35 23.29
CA GLU A 67 -0.29 19.06 22.92
C GLU A 67 0.93 18.16 22.97
N GLU A 68 1.04 17.27 23.95
CA GLU A 68 2.08 16.24 24.01
C GLU A 68 1.98 15.27 22.83
N TYR A 69 0.77 14.82 22.51
CA TYR A 69 0.50 14.01 21.32
C TYR A 69 0.89 14.73 20.02
N LYS A 70 0.55 16.02 19.89
CA LYS A 70 0.95 16.84 18.74
C LYS A 70 2.48 17.02 18.66
N LYS A 71 3.15 17.22 19.79
CA LYS A 71 4.62 17.32 19.87
C LYS A 71 5.28 15.99 19.54
N ALA A 72 4.80 14.89 20.14
CA ALA A 72 5.28 13.55 19.83
C ALA A 72 5.09 13.21 18.35
N ARG A 73 3.93 13.55 17.77
CA ARG A 73 3.65 13.36 16.35
C ARG A 73 4.50 14.24 15.44
N ALA A 74 4.84 15.47 15.87
CA ALA A 74 5.72 16.36 15.11
C ALA A 74 7.20 15.97 15.22
N SER A 75 7.61 15.38 16.35
CA SER A 75 8.99 14.89 16.58
C SER A 75 9.25 13.56 15.86
N VAL A 76 8.23 12.78 15.57
CA VAL A 76 8.33 11.66 14.63
C VAL A 76 8.52 12.26 13.24
N THR A 77 9.75 12.64 12.94
CA THR A 77 10.20 12.83 11.57
C THR A 77 9.94 11.48 10.92
N ARG A 78 8.87 11.39 10.11
CA ARG A 78 8.52 10.20 9.34
C ARG A 78 9.52 10.03 8.20
N LYS A 79 10.79 9.91 8.57
CA LYS A 79 11.81 9.39 7.69
C LYS A 79 11.59 7.90 7.69
N GLY A 80 11.43 7.32 6.53
CA GLY A 80 11.43 5.88 6.37
C GLY A 80 12.73 5.28 6.90
N VAL A 81 12.78 3.96 6.91
CA VAL A 81 13.98 3.22 7.24
C VAL A 81 14.84 3.12 5.98
N ASP A 82 16.11 3.50 6.07
CA ASP A 82 17.07 3.28 4.99
C ASP A 82 17.71 1.89 5.15
N LEU A 83 17.39 0.98 4.24
CA LEU A 83 17.90 -0.38 4.21
C LEU A 83 18.62 -0.65 2.88
N GLU A 84 19.86 -1.10 2.95
CA GLU A 84 20.63 -1.57 1.79
C GLU A 84 20.63 -0.59 0.58
N GLY A 85 20.50 0.72 0.83
CA GLY A 85 20.49 1.77 -0.18
C GLY A 85 19.12 2.09 -0.78
N TYR A 86 18.03 1.62 -0.17
CA TYR A 86 16.67 1.98 -0.48
C TYR A 86 16.01 2.61 0.74
N SER A 87 15.22 3.67 0.49
CA SER A 87 14.37 4.26 1.53
C SER A 87 13.01 3.55 1.51
N ILE A 88 12.60 3.02 2.66
CA ILE A 88 11.28 2.40 2.81
C ILE A 88 10.47 3.28 3.74
N GLU A 89 9.41 3.87 3.20
CA GLU A 89 8.55 4.80 3.91
C GLU A 89 7.13 4.25 3.98
N GLY A 90 6.36 4.69 4.97
CA GLY A 90 4.95 4.34 5.02
C GLY A 90 4.50 3.81 6.36
N ILE A 91 3.44 3.03 6.32
CA ILE A 91 2.79 2.44 7.49
C ILE A 91 2.26 1.06 7.12
N SER A 92 2.29 0.14 8.07
CA SER A 92 1.67 -1.18 7.93
C SER A 92 1.25 -1.67 9.31
N ILE A 93 -0.05 -1.66 9.57
CA ILE A 93 -0.68 -2.07 10.83
C ILE A 93 -1.84 -2.99 10.48
N GLY A 94 -1.78 -4.21 10.97
CA GLY A 94 -2.77 -5.26 10.69
C GLY A 94 -4.21 -4.82 10.99
N GLY A 95 -5.07 -4.96 10.00
CA GLY A 95 -6.49 -4.61 10.05
C GLY A 95 -6.79 -3.10 10.04
N GLN A 96 -5.78 -2.23 9.87
CA GLN A 96 -5.97 -0.78 9.83
C GLN A 96 -5.54 -0.16 8.52
N GLU A 97 -4.27 -0.29 8.17
CA GLU A 97 -3.73 0.27 6.92
C GLU A 97 -2.36 -0.31 6.59
N THR A 98 -2.14 -0.58 5.30
CA THR A 98 -0.84 -0.92 4.74
C THR A 98 -0.60 -0.06 3.50
N CYS A 99 0.51 0.68 3.50
CA CYS A 99 1.03 1.39 2.33
C CYS A 99 2.53 1.59 2.53
N LEU A 100 3.34 0.79 1.85
CA LEU A 100 4.80 0.89 1.91
C LEU A 100 5.35 1.45 0.59
N ILE A 101 6.12 2.53 0.67
CA ILE A 101 6.59 3.31 -0.46
C ILE A 101 8.09 3.11 -0.60
N ILE A 102 8.55 2.85 -1.83
CA ILE A 102 9.97 2.84 -2.19
C ILE A 102 10.18 3.88 -3.29
N PRO A 103 10.63 5.09 -2.92
CA PRO A 103 10.74 6.22 -3.84
C PRO A 103 11.69 5.98 -5.01
N GLU A 104 12.75 5.19 -4.82
CA GLU A 104 13.75 4.86 -5.85
C GLU A 104 13.13 4.10 -7.03
N PHE A 105 12.10 3.31 -6.75
CA PHE A 105 11.33 2.58 -7.76
C PHE A 105 10.07 3.32 -8.20
N LYS A 106 9.75 4.47 -7.59
CA LYS A 106 8.48 5.20 -7.80
C LYS A 106 7.27 4.31 -7.58
N CYS A 107 7.32 3.46 -6.58
CA CYS A 107 6.27 2.49 -6.30
C CYS A 107 5.79 2.52 -4.85
N ALA A 108 4.57 2.01 -4.66
CA ALA A 108 4.01 1.65 -3.37
C ALA A 108 3.48 0.22 -3.40
N PHE A 109 3.60 -0.48 -2.30
CA PHE A 109 2.97 -1.77 -2.04
C PHE A 109 1.77 -1.56 -1.14
N ASP A 110 0.61 -1.96 -1.64
CA ASP A 110 -0.70 -1.75 -1.06
C ASP A 110 -1.04 -0.27 -0.83
N ILE A 111 -2.29 0.03 -0.56
CA ILE A 111 -2.78 1.37 -0.32
C ILE A 111 -4.11 1.32 0.47
N GLY A 112 -4.06 0.79 1.69
CA GLY A 112 -5.23 0.70 2.57
C GLY A 112 -5.81 2.06 2.91
N ARG A 113 -4.92 3.04 3.12
CA ARG A 113 -5.23 4.47 3.09
C ARG A 113 -4.28 5.16 2.12
N CYS A 114 -4.59 6.40 1.74
CA CYS A 114 -3.78 7.16 0.80
C CYS A 114 -2.89 8.19 1.54
N PRO A 115 -1.70 7.81 2.02
CA PRO A 115 -0.77 8.81 2.57
C PRO A 115 -0.29 9.74 1.45
N THR A 116 -0.08 11.02 1.79
CA THR A 116 0.27 12.06 0.79
C THR A 116 1.48 11.69 -0.08
N ARG A 117 2.47 10.98 0.47
CA ARG A 117 3.66 10.58 -0.28
C ARG A 117 3.39 9.49 -1.31
N ALA A 118 2.36 8.66 -1.12
CA ALA A 118 1.94 7.65 -2.09
C ALA A 118 1.44 8.29 -3.39
N ILE A 119 0.83 9.47 -3.32
CA ILE A 119 0.28 10.19 -4.48
C ILE A 119 1.33 10.39 -5.58
N HIS A 120 2.60 10.56 -5.21
CA HIS A 120 3.71 10.79 -6.14
C HIS A 120 4.36 9.51 -6.68
N GLN A 121 3.89 8.34 -6.29
CA GLN A 121 4.36 7.07 -6.85
C GLN A 121 3.61 6.78 -8.15
N ASN A 122 4.32 6.20 -9.13
CA ASN A 122 3.72 5.91 -10.44
C ASN A 122 3.12 4.51 -10.51
N PHE A 123 3.60 3.61 -9.66
CA PHE A 123 3.24 2.20 -9.64
C PHE A 123 2.66 1.84 -8.26
N VAL A 124 1.55 1.14 -8.24
CA VAL A 124 0.99 0.56 -7.01
C VAL A 124 0.77 -0.93 -7.22
N PHE A 125 1.26 -1.73 -6.31
CA PHE A 125 1.12 -3.20 -6.33
C PHE A 125 0.15 -3.62 -5.23
N ILE A 126 -1.01 -4.09 -5.60
CA ILE A 126 -2.03 -4.59 -4.66
C ILE A 126 -1.83 -6.08 -4.46
N THR A 127 -1.58 -6.48 -3.23
CA THR A 127 -1.37 -7.89 -2.88
C THR A 127 -2.66 -8.69 -2.83
N HIS A 128 -3.71 -8.11 -2.25
CA HIS A 128 -5.04 -8.72 -2.09
C HIS A 128 -6.11 -7.64 -1.80
N ALA A 129 -7.37 -8.06 -1.66
CA ALA A 129 -8.52 -7.15 -1.65
C ALA A 129 -9.05 -6.77 -0.25
N HIS A 130 -8.34 -7.03 0.86
CA HIS A 130 -8.75 -6.50 2.15
C HIS A 130 -8.66 -4.97 2.18
N LEU A 131 -9.57 -4.32 2.90
CA LEU A 131 -9.71 -2.86 2.88
C LEU A 131 -8.49 -2.13 3.43
N ASP A 132 -7.78 -2.71 4.39
CA ASP A 132 -6.53 -2.18 4.93
C ASP A 132 -5.35 -2.29 3.95
N HIS A 133 -5.56 -2.90 2.76
CA HIS A 133 -4.60 -2.99 1.66
C HIS A 133 -5.05 -2.27 0.38
N ILE A 134 -6.36 -2.14 0.13
CA ILE A 134 -6.87 -1.56 -1.13
C ILE A 134 -7.78 -0.33 -0.92
N GLY A 135 -8.24 -0.07 0.31
CA GLY A 135 -9.30 0.92 0.59
C GLY A 135 -8.99 2.35 0.17
N GLY A 136 -7.72 2.75 0.12
CA GLY A 136 -7.28 4.08 -0.31
C GLY A 136 -7.15 4.27 -1.82
N LEU A 137 -7.36 3.23 -2.61
CA LEU A 137 -7.08 3.23 -4.04
C LEU A 137 -7.85 4.30 -4.83
N PRO A 138 -9.18 4.49 -4.65
CA PRO A 138 -9.90 5.55 -5.34
C PRO A 138 -9.39 6.96 -4.98
N MET A 139 -9.08 7.20 -3.70
CA MET A 139 -8.54 8.48 -3.24
C MET A 139 -7.15 8.76 -3.84
N TYR A 140 -6.32 7.74 -3.98
CA TYR A 140 -5.01 7.86 -4.62
C TYR A 140 -5.14 8.33 -6.07
N VAL A 141 -6.00 7.69 -6.87
CA VAL A 141 -6.22 8.06 -8.28
C VAL A 141 -6.82 9.45 -8.39
N ALA A 142 -7.83 9.78 -7.57
CA ALA A 142 -8.45 11.10 -7.53
C ALA A 142 -7.43 12.20 -7.18
N SER A 143 -6.60 11.96 -6.15
CA SER A 143 -5.56 12.91 -5.73
C SER A 143 -4.53 13.14 -6.84
N ARG A 144 -4.13 12.11 -7.56
CA ARG A 144 -3.21 12.27 -8.71
C ARG A 144 -3.81 13.17 -9.80
N GLY A 145 -5.12 13.02 -10.07
CA GLY A 145 -5.84 13.92 -10.99
C GLY A 145 -5.82 15.38 -10.52
N LEU A 146 -6.08 15.62 -9.23
CA LEU A 146 -6.02 16.97 -8.64
C LEU A 146 -4.64 17.61 -8.74
N TYR A 147 -3.57 16.83 -8.62
CA TYR A 147 -2.19 17.30 -8.77
C TYR A 147 -1.71 17.32 -10.23
N ASN A 148 -2.57 17.06 -11.21
CA ASN A 148 -2.24 16.97 -12.63
C ASN A 148 -1.08 16.01 -12.94
N LEU A 149 -0.97 14.92 -12.16
CA LEU A 149 0.00 13.87 -12.38
C LEU A 149 -0.52 12.90 -13.44
N LYS A 150 0.40 12.21 -14.13
CA LYS A 150 0.04 11.16 -15.09
C LYS A 150 -0.78 10.06 -14.40
N PRO A 151 -1.72 9.41 -15.13
CA PRO A 151 -2.40 8.22 -14.63
C PRO A 151 -1.40 7.22 -14.05
N PRO A 152 -1.68 6.62 -12.89
CA PRO A 152 -0.81 5.59 -12.32
C PRO A 152 -1.05 4.26 -12.98
N THR A 153 -0.05 3.40 -13.00
CA THR A 153 -0.21 1.97 -13.30
C THR A 153 -0.43 1.22 -12.00
N ILE A 154 -1.55 0.51 -11.91
CA ILE A 154 -1.95 -0.25 -10.72
C ILE A 154 -1.96 -1.72 -11.07
N PHE A 155 -1.19 -2.51 -10.35
CA PHE A 155 -1.10 -3.97 -10.53
C PHE A 155 -1.98 -4.66 -9.50
N VAL A 156 -2.77 -5.60 -9.97
CA VAL A 156 -3.68 -6.39 -9.13
C VAL A 156 -3.64 -7.86 -9.54
N PRO A 157 -3.90 -8.80 -8.62
CA PRO A 157 -4.20 -10.18 -9.00
C PRO A 157 -5.35 -10.23 -10.00
N THR A 158 -5.27 -11.09 -11.02
CA THR A 158 -6.28 -11.17 -12.09
C THR A 158 -7.68 -11.40 -11.54
N CYS A 159 -7.79 -12.19 -10.47
CA CYS A 159 -9.09 -12.55 -9.89
C CYS A 159 -9.88 -11.36 -9.32
N ILE A 160 -9.24 -10.23 -8.98
CA ILE A 160 -9.93 -9.04 -8.45
C ILE A 160 -10.03 -7.91 -9.47
N LYS A 161 -9.42 -8.03 -10.66
CA LYS A 161 -9.37 -6.94 -11.65
C LYS A 161 -10.72 -6.37 -11.98
N GLN A 162 -11.68 -7.24 -12.33
CA GLN A 162 -13.03 -6.79 -12.71
C GLN A 162 -13.78 -6.06 -11.60
N ASP A 163 -13.55 -6.47 -10.34
CA ASP A 163 -14.21 -5.82 -9.21
C ASP A 163 -13.58 -4.46 -8.91
N VAL A 164 -12.27 -4.32 -9.12
CA VAL A 164 -11.59 -3.01 -9.06
C VAL A 164 -12.07 -2.09 -10.19
N GLU A 165 -12.27 -2.59 -11.42
CA GLU A 165 -12.86 -1.81 -12.51
C GLU A 165 -14.26 -1.30 -12.15
N LYS A 166 -15.14 -2.17 -11.63
CA LYS A 166 -16.49 -1.79 -11.15
C LYS A 166 -16.43 -0.77 -10.01
N LEU A 167 -15.48 -0.93 -9.06
CA LEU A 167 -15.28 0.02 -7.98
C LEU A 167 -15.03 1.44 -8.53
N PHE A 168 -14.14 1.55 -9.51
CA PHE A 168 -13.86 2.82 -10.16
C PHE A 168 -15.05 3.37 -10.95
N ASP A 169 -15.81 2.51 -11.65
CA ASP A 169 -17.01 2.92 -12.36
C ASP A 169 -18.07 3.50 -11.41
N ILE A 170 -18.27 2.86 -10.26
CA ILE A 170 -19.15 3.38 -9.20
C ILE A 170 -18.67 4.73 -8.70
N HIS A 171 -17.37 4.88 -8.42
CA HIS A 171 -16.81 6.16 -7.95
C HIS A 171 -16.89 7.26 -9.00
N ARG A 172 -16.67 6.96 -10.29
CA ARG A 172 -16.85 7.91 -11.40
C ARG A 172 -18.31 8.39 -11.48
N ALA A 173 -19.26 7.44 -11.40
CA ALA A 173 -20.68 7.75 -11.44
C ALA A 173 -21.15 8.61 -10.25
N MET A 174 -20.75 8.25 -9.02
CA MET A 174 -21.11 9.00 -7.81
C MET A 174 -20.47 10.38 -7.76
N GLY A 175 -19.19 10.46 -8.11
CA GLY A 175 -18.41 11.70 -8.01
C GLY A 175 -18.52 12.60 -9.24
N GLN A 176 -19.09 12.12 -10.36
CA GLN A 176 -19.15 12.82 -11.64
C GLN A 176 -17.77 13.34 -12.08
N VAL A 177 -16.73 12.54 -11.84
CA VAL A 177 -15.32 12.87 -12.11
C VAL A 177 -14.63 11.75 -12.88
N GLU A 178 -13.64 12.12 -13.69
CA GLU A 178 -12.76 11.17 -14.35
C GLU A 178 -11.69 10.66 -13.36
N LEU A 179 -11.58 9.35 -13.28
CA LEU A 179 -10.55 8.66 -12.50
C LEU A 179 -9.70 7.82 -13.47
N ASN A 180 -8.63 8.44 -13.97
CA ASN A 180 -7.77 7.85 -14.99
C ASN A 180 -6.66 7.02 -14.36
N LEU A 181 -6.57 5.74 -14.73
CA LEU A 181 -5.56 4.79 -14.28
C LEU A 181 -5.32 3.73 -15.35
N ASP A 182 -4.15 3.11 -15.32
CA ASP A 182 -3.83 1.88 -16.06
C ASP A 182 -3.94 0.71 -15.10
N LEU A 183 -4.98 -0.12 -15.22
CA LEU A 183 -5.18 -1.29 -14.37
C LEU A 183 -4.65 -2.55 -15.05
N VAL A 184 -3.58 -3.09 -14.50
CA VAL A 184 -2.87 -4.26 -15.03
C VAL A 184 -3.13 -5.48 -14.14
N ALA A 185 -3.73 -6.52 -14.73
CA ALA A 185 -3.71 -7.84 -14.11
C ALA A 185 -2.31 -8.42 -14.25
N LEU A 186 -1.75 -8.91 -13.15
CA LEU A 186 -0.42 -9.52 -13.15
C LEU A 186 -0.39 -10.67 -12.15
N ASP A 187 -0.26 -11.90 -12.64
CA ASP A 187 -0.32 -13.09 -11.83
C ASP A 187 1.06 -13.74 -11.63
N VAL A 188 1.13 -14.68 -10.69
CA VAL A 188 2.32 -15.47 -10.41
C VAL A 188 2.79 -16.20 -11.68
N GLY A 189 4.06 -16.04 -12.01
CA GLY A 189 4.67 -16.58 -13.22
C GLY A 189 4.83 -15.55 -14.36
N GLU A 190 4.16 -14.42 -14.27
CA GLU A 190 4.29 -13.32 -15.23
C GLU A 190 5.38 -12.34 -14.82
N THR A 191 5.78 -11.49 -15.74
CA THR A 191 6.80 -10.45 -15.53
C THR A 191 6.36 -9.19 -16.23
N TYR A 192 6.48 -8.05 -15.54
CA TYR A 192 6.20 -6.75 -16.12
C TYR A 192 7.44 -5.84 -16.05
N GLU A 193 7.79 -5.19 -17.15
CA GLU A 193 8.87 -4.22 -17.20
C GLU A 193 8.36 -2.84 -16.78
N LEU A 194 8.79 -2.36 -15.60
CA LEU A 194 8.42 -1.03 -15.10
C LEU A 194 9.19 0.07 -15.81
N ARG A 195 10.44 -0.23 -16.12
CA ARG A 195 11.38 0.60 -16.88
C ARG A 195 12.56 -0.25 -17.35
N ASN A 196 13.37 0.26 -18.24
CA ASN A 196 14.47 -0.46 -18.92
C ASN A 196 15.45 -1.21 -17.98
N ASP A 197 15.49 -0.86 -16.72
CA ASP A 197 16.42 -1.41 -15.71
C ASP A 197 15.70 -2.14 -14.58
N ILE A 198 14.35 -2.14 -14.55
CA ILE A 198 13.55 -2.68 -13.44
C ILE A 198 12.39 -3.51 -13.98
N VAL A 199 12.24 -4.71 -13.43
CA VAL A 199 11.07 -5.57 -13.67
C VAL A 199 10.44 -5.99 -12.36
N VAL A 200 9.16 -6.33 -12.40
CA VAL A 200 8.41 -6.88 -11.27
C VAL A 200 7.86 -8.25 -11.61
N ARG A 201 7.85 -9.14 -10.61
CA ARG A 201 7.22 -10.47 -10.68
C ARG A 201 6.42 -10.73 -9.42
N PRO A 202 5.17 -11.16 -9.54
CA PRO A 202 4.45 -11.70 -8.39
C PRO A 202 5.02 -13.06 -7.97
N PHE A 203 4.85 -13.38 -6.69
CA PHE A 203 5.15 -14.70 -6.13
C PHE A 203 4.05 -15.19 -5.20
N ARG A 204 4.02 -16.48 -4.93
CA ARG A 204 2.95 -17.11 -4.18
C ARG A 204 2.98 -16.75 -2.70
N THR A 205 1.84 -16.31 -2.19
CA THR A 205 1.54 -16.18 -0.78
C THR A 205 0.26 -16.94 -0.44
N GLN A 206 -0.02 -17.13 0.85
CA GLN A 206 -1.16 -17.91 1.31
C GLN A 206 -1.90 -17.10 2.38
N HIS A 207 -3.10 -16.69 2.03
CA HIS A 207 -3.97 -15.92 2.91
C HIS A 207 -5.40 -16.45 2.84
N VAL A 208 -6.32 -15.93 3.68
CA VAL A 208 -7.73 -16.36 3.71
C VAL A 208 -8.51 -15.99 2.45
N ILE A 209 -8.01 -15.03 1.68
CA ILE A 209 -8.50 -14.69 0.33
C ILE A 209 -7.33 -14.78 -0.66
N PRO A 210 -7.57 -14.82 -1.98
CA PRO A 210 -6.51 -14.83 -2.97
C PRO A 210 -5.54 -13.67 -2.76
N SER A 211 -4.26 -14.00 -2.61
CA SER A 211 -3.18 -13.05 -2.37
C SER A 211 -1.92 -13.42 -3.13
N GLN A 212 -1.04 -12.45 -3.33
CA GLN A 212 0.30 -12.62 -3.89
C GLN A 212 1.25 -11.55 -3.37
N GLY A 213 2.51 -11.91 -3.22
CA GLY A 213 3.58 -10.95 -2.99
C GLY A 213 4.20 -10.47 -4.30
N TYR A 214 5.09 -9.48 -4.22
CA TYR A 214 5.79 -8.94 -5.38
C TYR A 214 7.29 -8.86 -5.14
N ILE A 215 8.07 -9.15 -6.17
CA ILE A 215 9.53 -8.98 -6.16
C ILE A 215 9.90 -7.98 -7.24
N ILE A 216 10.66 -6.95 -6.85
CA ILE A 216 11.28 -6.00 -7.78
C ILE A 216 12.70 -6.48 -8.07
N TYR A 217 13.03 -6.59 -9.35
CA TYR A 217 14.35 -6.99 -9.82
C TYR A 217 15.01 -5.83 -10.55
N SER A 218 16.30 -5.64 -10.32
CA SER A 218 17.15 -4.85 -11.22
C SER A 218 17.65 -5.71 -12.38
N ILE A 219 17.66 -5.13 -13.58
CA ILE A 219 18.23 -5.73 -14.79
C ILE A 219 19.70 -5.35 -14.86
N ARG A 220 20.57 -6.35 -14.72
CA ARG A 220 22.02 -6.16 -14.89
C ARG A 220 22.50 -6.82 -16.16
N LYS A 221 23.28 -6.10 -16.95
CA LYS A 221 23.94 -6.63 -18.15
C LYS A 221 25.35 -7.06 -17.77
N LYS A 222 25.64 -8.36 -17.84
CA LYS A 222 26.97 -8.92 -17.59
C LYS A 222 27.59 -9.40 -18.89
N LEU A 223 28.86 -9.08 -19.14
CA LEU A 223 29.57 -9.56 -20.31
C LEU A 223 29.57 -11.09 -20.31
N LYS A 224 29.21 -11.69 -21.47
CA LYS A 224 29.22 -13.15 -21.64
C LYS A 224 30.62 -13.72 -21.37
N LYS A 225 30.69 -14.87 -20.71
CA LYS A 225 31.95 -15.50 -20.28
C LYS A 225 32.95 -15.64 -21.43
N GLN A 226 32.47 -15.91 -22.64
CA GLN A 226 33.30 -16.09 -23.84
C GLN A 226 34.01 -14.79 -24.30
N TYR A 227 33.57 -13.60 -23.84
CA TYR A 227 34.16 -12.32 -24.23
C TYR A 227 34.96 -11.64 -23.11
N ILE A 228 35.06 -12.24 -21.93
CA ILE A 228 35.73 -11.63 -20.75
C ILE A 228 37.22 -11.37 -21.02
N HIS A 229 37.86 -12.21 -21.85
CA HIS A 229 39.27 -12.10 -22.21
C HIS A 229 39.55 -11.02 -23.28
N LEU A 230 38.54 -10.48 -23.94
CA LEU A 230 38.69 -9.49 -24.99
C LEU A 230 38.96 -8.09 -24.41
N LYS A 231 39.83 -7.32 -25.14
CA LYS A 231 40.08 -5.92 -24.81
C LYS A 231 38.92 -5.03 -25.25
N GLY A 232 38.75 -3.87 -24.59
CA GLY A 232 37.63 -2.96 -24.84
C GLY A 232 37.35 -2.64 -26.31
N LYS A 233 38.38 -2.39 -27.13
CA LYS A 233 38.25 -2.14 -28.58
C LYS A 233 37.65 -3.35 -29.34
N GLN A 234 37.95 -4.56 -28.93
CA GLN A 234 37.40 -5.77 -29.56
C GLN A 234 35.92 -5.97 -29.16
N ILE A 235 35.57 -5.69 -27.88
CA ILE A 235 34.20 -5.70 -27.39
C ILE A 235 33.34 -4.66 -28.13
N GLU A 236 33.89 -3.45 -28.30
CA GLU A 236 33.24 -2.36 -29.09
C GLU A 236 32.97 -2.79 -30.53
N LYS A 237 33.95 -3.42 -31.20
CA LYS A 237 33.80 -3.93 -32.56
C LYS A 237 32.67 -4.96 -32.67
N LEU A 238 32.61 -5.92 -31.72
CA LEU A 238 31.54 -6.90 -31.67
C LEU A 238 30.16 -6.26 -31.44
N LYS A 239 30.10 -5.28 -30.55
CA LYS A 239 28.85 -4.54 -30.30
C LYS A 239 28.40 -3.76 -31.57
N LYS A 240 29.30 -3.10 -32.27
CA LYS A 240 29.00 -2.40 -33.53
C LYS A 240 28.59 -3.34 -34.67
N SER A 241 29.05 -4.61 -34.67
CA SER A 241 28.63 -5.61 -35.64
C SER A 241 27.30 -6.29 -35.25
N GLY A 242 26.58 -5.81 -34.22
CA GLY A 242 25.28 -6.37 -33.81
C GLY A 242 25.34 -7.66 -32.97
N VAL A 243 26.54 -8.09 -32.58
CA VAL A 243 26.70 -9.28 -31.74
C VAL A 243 26.24 -8.98 -30.32
N GLU A 244 25.34 -9.80 -29.77
CA GLU A 244 24.91 -9.69 -28.38
C GLU A 244 25.99 -10.22 -27.44
N ILE A 245 26.69 -9.29 -26.79
CA ILE A 245 27.88 -9.55 -25.98
C ILE A 245 27.58 -9.69 -24.48
N THR A 246 26.32 -9.47 -24.05
CA THR A 246 25.94 -9.45 -22.64
C THR A 246 24.83 -10.47 -22.35
N ASP A 247 24.89 -11.05 -21.18
CA ASP A 247 23.77 -11.78 -20.56
C ASP A 247 22.96 -10.83 -19.68
N ILE A 248 21.64 -10.99 -19.70
CA ILE A 248 20.74 -10.28 -18.80
C ILE A 248 20.64 -11.11 -17.51
N ILE A 249 20.96 -10.47 -16.39
CA ILE A 249 20.84 -11.06 -15.06
C ILE A 249 19.80 -10.24 -14.29
N LEU A 250 18.77 -10.94 -13.80
CA LEU A 250 17.80 -10.37 -12.87
C LEU A 250 18.31 -10.54 -11.45
N SER A 251 18.45 -9.42 -10.74
CA SER A 251 18.87 -9.39 -9.34
C SER A 251 17.67 -8.99 -8.49
N PRO A 252 17.16 -9.85 -7.57
CA PRO A 252 16.04 -9.51 -6.72
C PRO A 252 16.48 -8.45 -5.70
N GLU A 253 15.88 -7.27 -5.75
CA GLU A 253 16.24 -6.14 -4.90
C GLU A 253 15.32 -6.05 -3.68
N VAL A 254 14.01 -6.03 -3.90
CA VAL A 254 13.01 -5.94 -2.82
C VAL A 254 11.93 -6.97 -3.06
N ALA A 255 11.58 -7.72 -2.03
CA ALA A 255 10.41 -8.59 -1.97
C ALA A 255 9.44 -8.09 -0.89
N PHE A 256 8.16 -7.98 -1.23
CA PHE A 256 7.08 -7.66 -0.32
C PHE A 256 6.04 -8.78 -0.33
N THR A 257 5.75 -9.34 0.83
CA THR A 257 4.84 -10.50 0.91
C THR A 257 3.37 -10.10 0.87
N GLY A 258 3.01 -8.91 1.37
CA GLY A 258 1.64 -8.67 1.83
C GLY A 258 1.30 -9.63 2.96
N ASP A 259 0.01 -9.93 3.13
CA ASP A 259 -0.47 -10.86 4.15
C ASP A 259 -0.33 -12.30 3.70
N THR A 260 0.22 -13.13 4.57
CA THR A 260 0.52 -14.53 4.26
C THR A 260 0.79 -15.36 5.51
N THR A 261 0.54 -16.65 5.45
CA THR A 261 1.11 -17.60 6.42
C THR A 261 2.61 -17.81 6.15
N ALA A 262 3.32 -18.34 7.13
CA ALA A 262 4.75 -18.62 7.02
C ALA A 262 5.13 -19.68 5.95
N GLU A 263 4.16 -20.37 5.39
CA GLU A 263 4.37 -21.43 4.39
C GLU A 263 5.02 -20.93 3.10
N TYR A 264 4.91 -19.63 2.79
CA TYR A 264 5.61 -19.04 1.63
C TYR A 264 7.13 -19.24 1.71
N MET A 265 7.71 -19.32 2.92
CA MET A 265 9.15 -19.52 3.14
C MET A 265 9.59 -20.94 2.79
N LEU A 266 8.67 -21.90 2.81
CA LEU A 266 8.94 -23.31 2.50
C LEU A 266 8.70 -23.66 1.03
N ASP A 267 8.11 -22.75 0.25
CA ASP A 267 7.89 -22.97 -1.19
C ASP A 267 9.18 -22.66 -1.98
N PRO A 268 9.83 -23.67 -2.62
CA PRO A 268 11.07 -23.45 -3.35
C PRO A 268 10.90 -22.48 -4.54
N ARG A 269 9.68 -22.27 -5.04
CA ARG A 269 9.38 -21.31 -6.10
C ARG A 269 9.54 -19.87 -5.63
N ASN A 270 9.53 -19.63 -4.32
CA ASN A 270 9.71 -18.33 -3.69
C ASN A 270 11.19 -18.04 -3.33
N ALA A 271 12.13 -18.86 -3.79
CA ALA A 271 13.55 -18.68 -3.47
C ALA A 271 14.08 -17.27 -3.80
N ASP A 272 13.55 -16.62 -4.85
CA ASP A 272 13.93 -15.27 -5.21
C ASP A 272 13.44 -14.24 -4.19
N ALA A 273 12.26 -14.42 -3.58
CA ALA A 273 11.75 -13.56 -2.52
C ALA A 273 12.66 -13.65 -1.27
N LEU A 274 13.05 -14.87 -0.90
CA LEU A 274 13.88 -15.13 0.28
C LEU A 274 15.35 -14.72 0.13
N ARG A 275 15.81 -14.48 -1.11
CA ARG A 275 17.16 -13.98 -1.40
C ARG A 275 17.17 -12.56 -1.95
N ALA A 276 16.01 -11.89 -1.99
CA ALA A 276 15.96 -10.49 -2.33
C ALA A 276 16.85 -9.68 -1.37
N LYS A 277 17.44 -8.61 -1.86
CA LYS A 277 18.34 -7.79 -1.06
C LYS A 277 17.66 -7.33 0.24
N ILE A 278 16.37 -6.98 0.13
CA ILE A 278 15.48 -6.67 1.25
C ILE A 278 14.24 -7.55 1.15
N LEU A 279 13.90 -8.25 2.22
CA LEU A 279 12.64 -8.95 2.39
C LEU A 279 11.75 -8.12 3.35
N ILE A 280 10.61 -7.69 2.86
CA ILE A 280 9.56 -7.05 3.68
C ILE A 280 8.46 -8.08 3.87
N THR A 281 8.24 -8.52 5.09
CA THR A 281 7.27 -9.57 5.41
C THR A 281 6.42 -9.22 6.61
N GLU A 282 5.20 -9.70 6.63
CA GLU A 282 4.33 -9.57 7.78
C GLU A 282 4.84 -10.38 8.98
N ALA A 283 4.50 -9.91 10.18
CA ALA A 283 4.60 -10.62 11.44
C ALA A 283 3.44 -10.17 12.33
N THR A 284 2.22 -10.52 11.94
CA THR A 284 1.00 -9.99 12.59
C THR A 284 0.93 -10.36 14.06
N PHE A 285 1.42 -11.53 14.46
CA PHE A 285 1.43 -11.99 15.84
C PHE A 285 2.87 -12.18 16.34
N LEU A 286 3.19 -11.56 17.50
CA LEU A 286 4.56 -11.41 18.00
C LEU A 286 4.88 -12.29 19.21
N ASP A 287 3.90 -12.63 20.02
CA ASP A 287 4.09 -13.21 21.36
C ASP A 287 3.11 -14.36 21.64
N ASP A 288 3.26 -14.99 22.80
CA ASP A 288 2.46 -16.12 23.25
C ASP A 288 0.98 -15.78 23.53
N GLY A 289 0.56 -14.51 23.41
CA GLY A 289 -0.84 -14.10 23.53
C GLY A 289 -1.74 -14.70 22.44
N PHE A 290 -1.14 -15.14 21.35
CA PHE A 290 -1.81 -15.84 20.26
C PHE A 290 -0.98 -17.04 19.81
N SER A 291 -1.65 -18.18 19.58
CA SER A 291 -0.93 -19.36 19.09
C SER A 291 -0.59 -19.27 17.60
N ILE A 292 0.38 -20.07 17.16
CA ILE A 292 0.73 -20.22 15.73
C ILE A 292 -0.49 -20.69 14.93
N GLU A 293 -1.29 -21.60 15.48
CA GLU A 293 -2.51 -22.11 14.84
C GLU A 293 -3.53 -20.98 14.65
N HIS A 294 -3.63 -20.07 15.63
CA HIS A 294 -4.48 -18.89 15.51
C HIS A 294 -4.01 -18.00 14.36
N ALA A 295 -2.73 -17.73 14.27
CA ALA A 295 -2.15 -16.93 13.16
C ALA A 295 -2.47 -17.57 11.80
N ARG A 296 -2.19 -18.85 11.64
CA ARG A 296 -2.42 -19.60 10.40
C ARG A 296 -3.91 -19.64 10.02
N LYS A 297 -4.80 -19.84 10.99
CA LYS A 297 -6.25 -19.85 10.75
C LYS A 297 -6.74 -18.53 10.17
N HIS A 298 -6.09 -17.42 10.51
CA HIS A 298 -6.43 -16.09 10.00
C HIS A 298 -5.59 -15.70 8.78
N GLY A 299 -4.76 -16.62 8.27
CA GLY A 299 -3.94 -16.39 7.07
C GLY A 299 -2.72 -15.51 7.32
N HIS A 300 -2.22 -15.44 8.55
CA HIS A 300 -1.12 -14.59 8.96
C HIS A 300 0.08 -15.37 9.49
N THR A 301 1.22 -14.68 9.59
CA THR A 301 2.47 -15.21 10.10
C THR A 301 2.66 -14.86 11.57
N HIS A 302 3.11 -15.84 12.37
CA HIS A 302 3.59 -15.65 13.72
C HIS A 302 5.10 -15.46 13.73
N LEU A 303 5.63 -14.54 14.55
CA LEU A 303 7.06 -14.24 14.62
C LEU A 303 7.92 -15.50 14.86
N TYR A 304 7.46 -16.42 15.71
CA TYR A 304 8.19 -17.68 15.96
C TYR A 304 8.34 -18.56 14.72
N GLU A 305 7.42 -18.46 13.75
CA GLU A 305 7.56 -19.16 12.48
C GLU A 305 8.65 -18.55 11.60
N ILE A 306 8.78 -17.22 11.63
CA ILE A 306 9.89 -16.55 10.93
C ILE A 306 11.23 -16.96 11.54
N ILE A 307 11.32 -16.94 12.87
CA ILE A 307 12.55 -17.37 13.60
C ILE A 307 12.88 -18.82 13.28
N LYS A 308 11.89 -19.71 13.34
CA LYS A 308 12.06 -21.14 13.05
C LYS A 308 12.56 -21.41 11.62
N ASN A 309 12.11 -20.60 10.66
CA ASN A 309 12.44 -20.75 9.25
C ASN A 309 13.54 -19.78 8.79
N ALA A 310 14.21 -19.07 9.71
CA ALA A 310 15.21 -18.05 9.37
C ALA A 310 16.38 -18.59 8.54
N GLU A 311 16.67 -19.87 8.62
CA GLU A 311 17.70 -20.52 7.80
C GLU A 311 17.45 -20.44 6.29
N TRP A 312 16.20 -20.30 5.86
CA TRP A 312 15.82 -20.14 4.45
C TRP A 312 15.96 -18.70 3.96
N ILE A 313 15.98 -17.73 4.86
CA ILE A 313 16.09 -16.31 4.52
C ILE A 313 17.56 -16.00 4.22
N ARG A 314 17.82 -15.52 3.00
CA ARG A 314 19.15 -15.15 2.49
C ARG A 314 19.22 -13.67 2.13
N SER A 315 18.21 -12.89 2.53
CA SER A 315 18.16 -11.44 2.35
C SER A 315 19.23 -10.77 3.20
N LYS A 316 19.72 -9.62 2.74
CA LYS A 316 20.68 -8.82 3.54
C LYS A 316 20.01 -8.07 4.67
N ALA A 317 18.75 -7.68 4.45
CA ALA A 317 17.91 -7.06 5.46
C ALA A 317 16.50 -7.67 5.42
N VAL A 318 15.87 -7.75 6.59
CA VAL A 318 14.47 -8.17 6.75
C VAL A 318 13.76 -7.06 7.49
N LEU A 319 12.66 -6.57 6.93
CA LEU A 319 11.77 -5.62 7.57
C LEU A 319 10.46 -6.33 7.95
N LEU A 320 10.18 -6.38 9.24
CA LEU A 320 8.92 -6.93 9.75
C LEU A 320 7.85 -5.83 9.74
N THR A 321 6.66 -6.17 9.28
CA THR A 321 5.55 -5.22 9.10
C THR A 321 4.22 -5.86 9.51
N HIS A 322 3.13 -5.12 9.39
CA HIS A 322 1.76 -5.61 9.57
C HIS A 322 1.51 -6.16 10.99
N PHE A 323 2.16 -5.58 12.00
CA PHE A 323 1.88 -5.96 13.39
C PHE A 323 0.42 -5.70 13.73
N SER A 324 -0.19 -6.62 14.48
CA SER A 324 -1.56 -6.42 14.97
C SER A 324 -1.67 -5.09 15.74
N SER A 325 -2.74 -4.35 15.49
CA SER A 325 -3.04 -3.09 16.19
C SER A 325 -3.20 -3.24 17.72
N ARG A 326 -3.20 -4.45 18.23
CA ARG A 326 -3.23 -4.76 19.67
C ARG A 326 -1.89 -4.54 20.36
N TYR A 327 -0.79 -4.52 19.61
CA TYR A 327 0.54 -4.29 20.16
C TYR A 327 0.83 -2.80 20.28
N SER A 328 1.46 -2.40 21.40
CA SER A 328 1.92 -1.03 21.57
C SER A 328 3.12 -0.72 20.67
N VAL A 329 3.31 0.56 20.34
CA VAL A 329 4.46 1.03 19.56
C VAL A 329 5.79 0.65 20.20
N GLU A 330 5.85 0.57 21.54
CA GLU A 330 7.06 0.17 22.30
C GLU A 330 7.43 -1.30 22.07
N VAL A 331 6.44 -2.19 21.93
CA VAL A 331 6.68 -3.61 21.61
C VAL A 331 7.21 -3.73 20.18
N CYS A 332 6.60 -3.04 19.24
CA CYS A 332 7.00 -3.04 17.84
C CYS A 332 8.41 -2.42 17.65
N GLY A 333 8.76 -1.39 18.40
CA GLY A 333 10.06 -0.70 18.30
C GLY A 333 11.24 -1.48 18.89
N LYS A 334 11.01 -2.53 19.70
CA LYS A 334 12.08 -3.40 20.24
C LYS A 334 12.48 -4.52 19.28
N LEU A 335 11.74 -4.71 18.19
CA LEU A 335 11.97 -5.76 17.20
C LEU A 335 12.69 -5.25 15.94
N ASN A 336 12.91 -3.93 15.83
CA ASN A 336 13.60 -3.27 14.71
C ASN A 336 15.04 -2.91 15.04
#